data_b4b4dbb8b5b56f39d8f3d717601b0d13
#
_entry.id   b4b4dbb8b5b56f39d8f3d717601b0d13
#
_cell.length_a   1.000
_cell.length_b   1.000
_cell.length_c   1.000
_cell.angle_alpha   90.00
_cell.angle_beta   90.00
_cell.angle_gamma   90.00
#
_symmetry.space_group_name_H-M   'P 1'
#
loop_
_entity.id
_entity.type
_entity.pdbx_description
1 polymer ?
#
loop_
_entity_poly.entity_id
_entity_poly.type
_entity_poly.pdbx_seq_one_letter_code
_entity_poly.pdbx_strand_id
1 'polypeptide(L)'
;MNLPVNPPVLPMLAKRVGELPAGGTWIFEPKWDGFRALVFRDGDEILIQSRDEKSLNRYFPELLEPLRSQLLARCVLDGEIVVAKNGALDFDALQLRIHPAASRVKLLSQEIPASIVFFDLLAEGDRDLRGMAFQARRHMLESLLSSASPPLHLTPATSESSIAADWFRRFEGAGLDGVIAKPVSGTYEPNKRVMLKVKHERECDCVVAGFRWHKKGERTMVGSLLLGLFDDSGTLQHVGVCASFTEKKRRELVEFLAPYRKNALAAHPWKDWAEDTTASGVAEHRMPGGQSRWSQGKDLSWEPLRPELVVEVAYDHMQGSRFRHTAQFRRWRMDKKPGDCTYDQLEVVPPEELAVIFAGGR
;
A
#
# COMPACT_ATOMS: atom_id res chain seq x y z
N MET A 1 -20.76 -9.78 21.02
CA MET A 1 -19.78 -9.03 21.85
C MET A 1 -20.49 -7.96 22.66
N ASN A 2 -20.09 -7.76 23.88
CA ASN A 2 -20.57 -6.69 24.77
C ASN A 2 -19.38 -5.89 25.30
N LEU A 3 -18.71 -5.15 24.41
CA LEU A 3 -17.55 -4.34 24.71
C LEU A 3 -17.95 -2.86 24.86
N PRO A 4 -17.16 -2.02 25.54
CA PRO A 4 -17.40 -0.57 25.58
C PRO A 4 -17.23 0.09 24.19
N VAL A 5 -16.49 -0.57 23.28
CA VAL A 5 -16.36 -0.21 21.87
C VAL A 5 -16.73 -1.42 21.04
N ASN A 6 -17.91 -1.43 20.45
CA ASN A 6 -18.44 -2.56 19.67
C ASN A 6 -18.19 -2.38 18.17
N PRO A 7 -17.95 -3.49 17.41
CA PRO A 7 -17.88 -3.43 15.95
C PRO A 7 -19.27 -3.11 15.34
N PRO A 8 -19.34 -2.45 14.16
CA PRO A 8 -18.19 -2.00 13.39
C PRO A 8 -17.65 -0.64 13.86
N VAL A 9 -16.35 -0.45 13.73
CA VAL A 9 -15.67 0.83 13.99
C VAL A 9 -14.79 1.19 12.80
N LEU A 10 -14.97 2.39 12.26
CA LEU A 10 -14.07 2.91 11.21
C LEU A 10 -12.74 3.31 11.84
N PRO A 11 -11.60 2.93 11.25
CA PRO A 11 -10.30 3.31 11.78
C PRO A 11 -10.03 4.81 11.63
N MET A 12 -9.21 5.34 12.54
CA MET A 12 -8.65 6.68 12.42
C MET A 12 -7.71 6.76 11.21
N LEU A 13 -7.71 7.89 10.51
CA LEU A 13 -7.01 8.08 9.24
C LEU A 13 -5.86 9.08 9.36
N ALA A 14 -4.94 9.05 8.38
CA ALA A 14 -3.85 9.99 8.26
C ALA A 14 -3.98 10.89 7.04
N LYS A 15 -3.61 12.17 7.20
CA LYS A 15 -3.41 13.15 6.12
C LYS A 15 -1.98 13.04 5.62
N ARG A 16 -1.79 13.01 4.29
CA ARG A 16 -0.44 13.08 3.70
C ARG A 16 0.14 14.47 3.85
N VAL A 17 1.40 14.53 4.24
CA VAL A 17 2.23 15.74 4.30
C VAL A 17 3.57 15.45 3.64
N GLY A 18 4.28 16.52 3.20
CA GLY A 18 5.56 16.38 2.49
C GLY A 18 6.73 16.07 3.42
N GLU A 19 6.67 16.57 4.67
CA GLU A 19 7.77 16.48 5.62
C GLU A 19 7.27 16.05 7.01
N LEU A 20 8.19 15.53 7.83
CA LEU A 20 7.92 15.25 9.23
C LEU A 20 7.56 16.57 9.95
N PRO A 21 6.49 16.58 10.77
CA PRO A 21 6.13 17.78 11.49
C PRO A 21 7.24 18.16 12.49
N ALA A 22 7.59 19.45 12.50
CA ALA A 22 8.53 20.02 13.46
C ALA A 22 7.83 20.34 14.79
N GLY A 23 8.57 20.16 15.90
CA GLY A 23 8.11 20.52 17.23
C GLY A 23 7.47 19.40 18.04
N GLY A 24 7.60 19.47 19.35
CA GLY A 24 7.58 18.41 20.34
C GLY A 24 6.24 17.84 20.80
N THR A 25 5.22 17.77 19.98
CA THR A 25 3.91 17.23 20.38
C THR A 25 3.49 15.99 19.60
N TRP A 26 4.45 15.29 19.01
CA TRP A 26 4.22 14.13 18.15
C TRP A 26 4.88 12.87 18.69
N ILE A 27 4.22 11.75 18.51
CA ILE A 27 4.81 10.42 18.58
C ILE A 27 4.86 9.88 17.15
N PHE A 28 6.03 9.45 16.73
CA PHE A 28 6.30 8.89 15.41
C PHE A 28 6.34 7.38 15.47
N GLU A 29 5.78 6.74 14.48
CA GLU A 29 5.77 5.28 14.29
C GLU A 29 6.09 4.94 12.85
N PRO A 30 6.73 3.79 12.56
CA PRO A 30 6.86 3.31 11.19
C PRO A 30 5.49 3.12 10.55
N LYS A 31 5.37 3.47 9.27
CA LYS A 31 4.15 3.21 8.51
C LYS A 31 4.20 1.81 7.91
N TRP A 32 3.53 0.90 8.58
CA TRP A 32 3.36 -0.48 8.12
C TRP A 32 2.57 -0.53 6.82
N ASP A 33 2.90 -1.51 5.99
CA ASP A 33 2.28 -1.73 4.72
C ASP A 33 1.62 -3.11 4.66
N GLY A 34 0.34 -3.11 4.99
CA GLY A 34 -0.44 -4.32 5.16
C GLY A 34 -1.95 -4.11 5.02
N PHE A 35 -2.71 -4.91 5.75
CA PHE A 35 -4.16 -4.74 5.88
C PHE A 35 -4.50 -4.20 7.26
N ARG A 36 -5.09 -2.99 7.31
CA ARG A 36 -5.60 -2.44 8.56
C ARG A 36 -6.56 -3.39 9.22
N ALA A 37 -6.36 -3.63 10.52
CA ALA A 37 -7.13 -4.56 11.30
C ALA A 37 -7.48 -3.98 12.68
N LEU A 38 -8.77 -3.85 12.97
CA LEU A 38 -9.26 -3.64 14.32
C LEU A 38 -9.58 -5.01 14.93
N VAL A 39 -8.96 -5.31 16.05
CA VAL A 39 -9.17 -6.57 16.78
C VAL A 39 -10.07 -6.33 17.96
N PHE A 40 -11.20 -7.00 17.98
CA PHE A 40 -12.15 -7.02 19.10
C PHE A 40 -12.06 -8.39 19.75
N ARG A 41 -11.85 -8.41 21.07
CA ARG A 41 -11.90 -9.62 21.89
C ARG A 41 -12.87 -9.45 23.04
N ASP A 42 -13.83 -10.38 23.17
CA ASP A 42 -14.79 -10.47 24.26
C ASP A 42 -14.87 -11.93 24.72
N GLY A 43 -14.11 -12.29 25.75
CA GLY A 43 -13.91 -13.68 26.16
C GLY A 43 -13.23 -14.51 25.06
N ASP A 44 -13.93 -15.55 24.60
CA ASP A 44 -13.47 -16.43 23.52
C ASP A 44 -13.82 -15.90 22.12
N GLU A 45 -14.72 -14.93 22.05
CA GLU A 45 -15.14 -14.33 20.80
C GLU A 45 -14.08 -13.34 20.30
N ILE A 46 -13.61 -13.54 19.07
CA ILE A 46 -12.62 -12.66 18.41
C ILE A 46 -13.17 -12.25 17.05
N LEU A 47 -13.11 -10.95 16.77
CA LEU A 47 -13.34 -10.38 15.45
C LEU A 47 -12.13 -9.56 15.02
N ILE A 48 -11.56 -9.90 13.88
CA ILE A 48 -10.58 -9.08 13.16
C ILE A 48 -11.36 -8.35 12.06
N GLN A 49 -11.54 -7.05 12.21
CA GLN A 49 -12.28 -6.22 11.27
C GLN A 49 -11.34 -5.46 10.35
N SER A 50 -11.59 -5.52 9.06
CA SER A 50 -10.86 -4.73 8.04
C SER A 50 -11.24 -3.24 8.09
N ARG A 51 -10.48 -2.41 7.37
CA ARG A 51 -10.81 -1.00 7.16
C ARG A 51 -12.22 -0.77 6.59
N ASP A 52 -12.71 -1.69 5.76
CA ASP A 52 -14.03 -1.63 5.12
C ASP A 52 -15.08 -2.43 5.92
N GLU A 53 -14.88 -2.55 7.23
CA GLU A 53 -15.81 -3.17 8.21
C GLU A 53 -16.13 -4.64 7.94
N LYS A 54 -15.30 -5.35 7.16
CA LYS A 54 -15.47 -6.77 6.86
C LYS A 54 -14.63 -7.64 7.77
N SER A 55 -15.16 -8.82 8.15
CA SER A 55 -14.38 -9.80 8.91
C SER A 55 -13.22 -10.36 8.10
N LEU A 56 -12.04 -10.37 8.71
CA LEU A 56 -10.83 -10.99 8.18
C LEU A 56 -10.54 -12.37 8.80
N ASN A 57 -11.30 -12.82 9.78
CA ASN A 57 -11.06 -14.07 10.53
C ASN A 57 -10.83 -15.28 9.61
N ARG A 58 -11.66 -15.41 8.57
CA ARG A 58 -11.55 -16.53 7.64
C ARG A 58 -10.23 -16.57 6.86
N TYR A 59 -9.60 -15.41 6.66
CA TYR A 59 -8.38 -15.30 5.86
C TYR A 59 -7.10 -15.45 6.68
N PHE A 60 -7.19 -15.22 7.99
CA PHE A 60 -6.08 -15.25 8.93
C PHE A 60 -6.39 -16.12 10.16
N PRO A 61 -6.76 -17.40 9.95
CA PRO A 61 -7.13 -18.29 11.05
C PRO A 61 -5.99 -18.52 12.04
N GLU A 62 -4.74 -18.43 11.59
CA GLU A 62 -3.55 -18.60 12.42
C GLU A 62 -3.36 -17.50 13.47
N LEU A 63 -3.99 -16.33 13.29
CA LEU A 63 -3.94 -15.23 14.26
C LEU A 63 -4.92 -15.42 15.43
N LEU A 64 -5.98 -16.22 15.26
CA LEU A 64 -7.07 -16.29 16.25
C LEU A 64 -6.61 -16.85 17.60
N GLU A 65 -5.83 -17.90 17.60
CA GLU A 65 -5.34 -18.51 18.86
C GLU A 65 -4.28 -17.63 19.55
N PRO A 66 -3.27 -17.06 18.86
CA PRO A 66 -2.38 -16.07 19.48
C PRO A 66 -3.13 -14.86 20.06
N LEU A 67 -4.15 -14.34 19.38
CA LEU A 67 -4.97 -13.25 19.88
C LEU A 67 -5.75 -13.66 21.15
N ARG A 68 -6.23 -14.91 21.19
CA ARG A 68 -6.94 -15.44 22.37
C ARG A 68 -6.01 -15.69 23.55
N SER A 69 -4.82 -16.20 23.31
CA SER A 69 -3.91 -16.58 24.40
C SER A 69 -3.09 -15.40 24.94
N GLN A 70 -2.80 -14.39 24.13
CA GLN A 70 -1.86 -13.32 24.50
C GLN A 70 -2.51 -11.97 24.83
N LEU A 71 -3.74 -11.70 24.39
CA LEU A 71 -4.41 -10.45 24.72
C LEU A 71 -5.27 -10.59 25.99
N LEU A 72 -5.70 -9.47 26.57
CA LEU A 72 -6.70 -9.46 27.64
C LEU A 72 -8.05 -9.99 27.12
N ALA A 73 -8.81 -10.66 28.00
CA ALA A 73 -10.11 -11.25 27.65
C ALA A 73 -11.12 -10.25 27.09
N ARG A 74 -10.98 -8.97 27.42
CA ARG A 74 -11.86 -7.89 26.94
C ARG A 74 -11.00 -6.71 26.50
N CYS A 75 -10.83 -6.53 25.20
CA CYS A 75 -10.03 -5.43 24.65
C CYS A 75 -10.38 -5.15 23.18
N VAL A 76 -10.06 -3.93 22.75
CA VAL A 76 -10.15 -3.52 21.34
C VAL A 76 -8.84 -2.82 20.94
N LEU A 77 -8.16 -3.36 19.95
CA LEU A 77 -6.88 -2.86 19.47
C LEU A 77 -6.97 -2.48 17.99
N ASP A 78 -6.13 -1.53 17.59
CA ASP A 78 -5.94 -1.12 16.19
C ASP A 78 -4.53 -1.48 15.74
N GLY A 79 -4.42 -2.11 14.59
CA GLY A 79 -3.16 -2.64 14.07
C GLY A 79 -3.15 -2.82 12.56
N GLU A 80 -2.08 -3.43 12.08
CA GLU A 80 -1.87 -3.78 10.68
C GLU A 80 -1.48 -5.25 10.58
N ILE A 81 -2.19 -6.03 9.76
CA ILE A 81 -1.79 -7.39 9.41
C ILE A 81 -0.74 -7.30 8.31
N VAL A 82 0.37 -7.98 8.52
CA VAL A 82 1.52 -7.99 7.61
C VAL A 82 1.98 -9.42 7.32
N VAL A 83 2.67 -9.60 6.20
CA VAL A 83 3.40 -10.83 5.89
C VAL A 83 4.86 -10.44 5.66
N ALA A 84 5.77 -11.18 6.29
CA ALA A 84 7.20 -11.05 6.10
C ALA A 84 7.71 -12.21 5.25
N LYS A 85 8.62 -11.90 4.31
CA LYS A 85 9.34 -12.88 3.51
C LYS A 85 10.78 -12.39 3.30
N ASN A 86 11.75 -13.26 3.51
CA ASN A 86 13.17 -12.90 3.35
C ASN A 86 13.59 -11.67 4.19
N GLY A 87 13.05 -11.53 5.40
CA GLY A 87 13.38 -10.43 6.31
C GLY A 87 12.70 -9.08 6.03
N ALA A 88 11.86 -8.96 4.99
CA ALA A 88 11.13 -7.75 4.65
C ALA A 88 9.62 -7.99 4.51
N LEU A 89 8.83 -6.92 4.52
CA LEU A 89 7.39 -7.00 4.24
C LEU A 89 7.15 -7.39 2.77
N ASP A 90 6.24 -8.33 2.58
CA ASP A 90 5.81 -8.77 1.25
C ASP A 90 4.29 -8.59 1.12
N PHE A 91 3.89 -7.46 0.57
CA PHE A 91 2.46 -7.15 0.39
C PHE A 91 1.79 -8.02 -0.69
N ASP A 92 2.52 -8.47 -1.71
CA ASP A 92 1.98 -9.38 -2.71
C ASP A 92 1.64 -10.74 -2.07
N ALA A 93 2.54 -11.25 -1.24
CA ALA A 93 2.29 -12.45 -0.47
C ALA A 93 1.08 -12.27 0.48
N LEU A 94 0.97 -11.11 1.13
CA LEU A 94 -0.20 -10.77 1.93
C LEU A 94 -1.50 -10.74 1.11
N GLN A 95 -1.47 -10.17 -0.07
CA GLN A 95 -2.64 -10.14 -0.97
C GLN A 95 -3.09 -11.54 -1.38
N LEU A 96 -2.17 -12.49 -1.54
CA LEU A 96 -2.51 -13.88 -1.87
C LEU A 96 -3.35 -14.55 -0.79
N ARG A 97 -3.29 -14.08 0.47
CA ARG A 97 -4.06 -14.60 1.61
C ARG A 97 -5.57 -14.41 1.45
N ILE A 98 -6.00 -13.40 0.70
CA ILE A 98 -7.43 -13.17 0.44
C ILE A 98 -7.91 -14.09 -0.69
N HIS A 99 -8.38 -15.27 -0.31
CA HIS A 99 -8.81 -16.28 -1.28
C HIS A 99 -10.22 -16.81 -0.98
N PRO A 100 -11.08 -17.08 -2.00
CA PRO A 100 -12.44 -17.56 -1.78
C PRO A 100 -12.50 -19.02 -1.28
N ALA A 101 -11.56 -19.89 -1.67
CA ALA A 101 -11.55 -21.30 -1.28
C ALA A 101 -10.90 -21.51 0.09
N ALA A 102 -11.62 -22.14 1.03
CA ALA A 102 -11.15 -22.41 2.39
C ALA A 102 -9.89 -23.29 2.43
N SER A 103 -9.80 -24.30 1.55
CA SER A 103 -8.62 -25.16 1.43
C SER A 103 -7.35 -24.38 1.09
N ARG A 104 -7.46 -23.42 0.17
CA ARG A 104 -6.33 -22.57 -0.20
C ARG A 104 -5.95 -21.62 0.94
N VAL A 105 -6.92 -21.05 1.66
CA VAL A 105 -6.68 -20.24 2.85
C VAL A 105 -5.91 -21.04 3.90
N LYS A 106 -6.33 -22.29 4.19
CA LYS A 106 -5.66 -23.16 5.14
C LYS A 106 -4.21 -23.45 4.73
N LEU A 107 -3.97 -23.74 3.46
CA LEU A 107 -2.61 -23.97 2.94
C LEU A 107 -1.76 -22.70 3.09
N LEU A 108 -2.26 -21.55 2.65
CA LEU A 108 -1.54 -20.28 2.70
C LEU A 108 -1.29 -19.79 4.14
N SER A 109 -2.13 -20.15 5.12
CA SER A 109 -1.88 -19.82 6.52
C SER A 109 -0.66 -20.53 7.09
N GLN A 110 -0.23 -21.63 6.48
CA GLN A 110 0.97 -22.38 6.84
C GLN A 110 2.19 -21.97 6.02
N GLU A 111 2.02 -21.77 4.72
CA GLU A 111 3.12 -21.41 3.79
C GLU A 111 3.54 -19.94 3.91
N ILE A 112 2.58 -19.05 4.19
CA ILE A 112 2.74 -17.61 4.23
C ILE A 112 2.03 -17.08 5.49
N PRO A 113 2.49 -17.43 6.69
CA PRO A 113 1.84 -16.99 7.93
C PRO A 113 1.90 -15.47 8.07
N ALA A 114 0.80 -14.92 8.58
CA ALA A 114 0.69 -13.49 8.86
C ALA A 114 1.10 -13.18 10.30
N SER A 115 1.55 -11.95 10.49
CA SER A 115 1.71 -11.32 11.80
C SER A 115 0.77 -10.11 11.91
N ILE A 116 0.53 -9.63 13.14
CA ILE A 116 -0.20 -8.39 13.37
C ILE A 116 0.64 -7.44 14.23
N VAL A 117 0.73 -6.20 13.81
CA VAL A 117 1.47 -5.15 14.50
C VAL A 117 0.49 -4.13 15.05
N PHE A 118 0.41 -4.00 16.37
CA PHE A 118 -0.50 -3.09 17.04
C PHE A 118 0.13 -1.72 17.28
N PHE A 119 -0.67 -0.67 17.18
CA PHE A 119 -0.22 0.71 17.35
C PHE A 119 -1.26 1.62 18.05
N ASP A 120 -2.43 1.10 18.45
CA ASP A 120 -3.38 1.83 19.30
C ASP A 120 -4.24 0.85 20.12
N LEU A 121 -4.74 1.33 21.27
CA LEU A 121 -5.64 0.61 22.18
C LEU A 121 -6.90 1.45 22.38
N LEU A 122 -8.05 0.90 21.96
CA LEU A 122 -9.32 1.60 21.95
C LEU A 122 -10.20 1.27 23.15
N ALA A 123 -10.06 0.06 23.72
CA ALA A 123 -10.77 -0.37 24.90
C ALA A 123 -9.98 -1.40 25.68
N GLU A 124 -10.12 -1.37 27.01
CA GLU A 124 -9.56 -2.33 27.96
C GLU A 124 -10.58 -2.61 29.08
N GLY A 125 -10.95 -3.88 29.24
CA GLY A 125 -12.06 -4.25 30.15
C GLY A 125 -13.35 -3.55 29.75
N ASP A 126 -13.92 -2.81 30.69
CA ASP A 126 -15.15 -2.04 30.50
C ASP A 126 -14.89 -0.55 30.20
N ARG A 127 -13.64 -0.17 29.93
CA ARG A 127 -13.26 1.22 29.68
C ARG A 127 -13.12 1.50 28.18
N ASP A 128 -13.87 2.50 27.69
CA ASP A 128 -13.60 3.12 26.39
C ASP A 128 -12.45 4.11 26.51
N LEU A 129 -11.37 3.86 25.79
CA LEU A 129 -10.15 4.66 25.86
C LEU A 129 -10.06 5.70 24.74
N ARG A 130 -10.99 5.72 23.79
CA ARG A 130 -10.93 6.60 22.59
C ARG A 130 -10.87 8.08 22.95
N GLY A 131 -11.49 8.48 24.08
CA GLY A 131 -11.44 9.85 24.59
C GLY A 131 -10.13 10.25 25.30
N MET A 132 -9.25 9.29 25.56
CA MET A 132 -7.96 9.56 26.22
C MET A 132 -6.92 10.08 25.22
N ALA A 133 -5.93 10.82 25.73
CA ALA A 133 -4.77 11.23 24.94
C ALA A 133 -4.00 10.01 24.38
N PHE A 134 -3.47 10.13 23.15
CA PHE A 134 -2.75 9.03 22.50
C PHE A 134 -1.60 8.50 23.36
N GLN A 135 -0.82 9.40 23.99
CA GLN A 135 0.29 8.98 24.86
C GLN A 135 -0.17 8.04 25.98
N ALA A 136 -1.31 8.30 26.60
CA ALA A 136 -1.84 7.46 27.65
C ALA A 136 -2.29 6.07 27.09
N ARG A 137 -2.98 6.07 25.94
CA ARG A 137 -3.35 4.83 25.26
C ARG A 137 -2.12 4.01 24.82
N ARG A 138 -1.07 4.71 24.36
CA ARG A 138 0.19 4.08 23.98
C ARG A 138 0.89 3.39 25.16
N HIS A 139 1.00 4.03 26.32
CA HIS A 139 1.58 3.40 27.52
C HIS A 139 0.78 2.17 27.96
N MET A 140 -0.55 2.23 27.87
CA MET A 140 -1.39 1.08 28.18
C MET A 140 -1.18 -0.06 27.17
N LEU A 141 -1.06 0.25 25.89
CA LEU A 141 -0.76 -0.72 24.82
C LEU A 141 0.60 -1.39 25.05
N GLU A 142 1.62 -0.61 25.42
CA GLU A 142 2.97 -1.11 25.74
C GLU A 142 2.92 -2.07 26.93
N SER A 143 2.18 -1.74 27.97
CA SER A 143 1.97 -2.60 29.14
C SER A 143 1.25 -3.88 28.76
N LEU A 144 0.18 -3.80 27.96
CA LEU A 144 -0.62 -4.94 27.52
C LEU A 144 0.20 -5.92 26.67
N LEU A 145 1.06 -5.41 25.80
CA LEU A 145 1.88 -6.21 24.88
C LEU A 145 3.27 -6.49 25.40
N SER A 146 3.60 -6.17 26.65
CA SER A 146 4.96 -6.34 27.22
C SER A 146 5.47 -7.77 27.20
N SER A 147 4.57 -8.76 27.28
CA SER A 147 4.86 -10.20 27.19
C SER A 147 4.43 -10.83 25.87
N ALA A 148 3.96 -10.04 24.93
CA ALA A 148 3.53 -10.55 23.63
C ALA A 148 4.70 -11.14 22.84
N SER A 149 4.42 -12.19 22.11
CA SER A 149 5.38 -12.88 21.25
C SER A 149 4.80 -13.06 19.84
N PRO A 150 5.63 -13.29 18.84
CA PRO A 150 5.12 -13.54 17.49
C PRO A 150 3.98 -14.57 17.47
N PRO A 151 2.97 -14.33 16.65
CA PRO A 151 2.86 -13.35 15.56
C PRO A 151 2.29 -11.98 15.97
N LEU A 152 2.19 -11.66 17.28
CA LEU A 152 1.73 -10.39 17.78
C LEU A 152 2.91 -9.47 18.08
N HIS A 153 2.88 -8.26 17.55
CA HIS A 153 3.96 -7.28 17.72
C HIS A 153 3.41 -5.91 18.12
N LEU A 154 4.21 -5.17 18.88
CA LEU A 154 4.01 -3.75 19.13
C LEU A 154 4.83 -2.95 18.13
N THR A 155 4.26 -1.93 17.48
CA THR A 155 5.03 -1.01 16.65
C THR A 155 6.03 -0.23 17.49
N PRO A 156 7.29 -0.03 17.04
CA PRO A 156 8.17 0.92 17.71
C PRO A 156 7.64 2.34 17.62
N ALA A 157 7.96 3.16 18.60
CA ALA A 157 7.54 4.55 18.65
C ALA A 157 8.65 5.45 19.22
N THR A 158 8.71 6.70 18.77
CA THR A 158 9.66 7.69 19.28
C THR A 158 9.04 9.09 19.28
N SER A 159 9.45 9.92 20.22
CA SER A 159 9.17 11.36 20.20
C SER A 159 10.28 12.17 19.50
N GLU A 160 11.41 11.51 19.19
CA GLU A 160 12.58 12.15 18.60
C GLU A 160 12.45 12.20 17.07
N SER A 161 12.35 13.42 16.53
CA SER A 161 12.22 13.63 15.07
C SER A 161 13.43 13.15 14.29
N SER A 162 14.63 13.16 14.87
CA SER A 162 15.86 12.64 14.27
C SER A 162 15.80 11.13 14.07
N ILE A 163 15.27 10.38 15.05
CA ILE A 163 15.04 8.93 14.97
C ILE A 163 13.97 8.64 13.91
N ALA A 164 12.88 9.40 13.92
CA ALA A 164 11.82 9.24 12.91
C ALA A 164 12.34 9.52 11.48
N ALA A 165 13.22 10.50 11.31
CA ALA A 165 13.86 10.80 10.03
C ALA A 165 14.84 9.68 9.60
N ASP A 166 15.52 9.04 10.55
CA ASP A 166 16.35 7.86 10.26
C ASP A 166 15.49 6.66 9.85
N TRP A 167 14.41 6.38 10.55
CA TRP A 167 13.44 5.34 10.17
C TRP A 167 12.86 5.59 8.77
N PHE A 168 12.52 6.84 8.46
CA PHE A 168 12.01 7.21 7.16
C PHE A 168 12.97 6.80 6.04
N ARG A 169 14.28 7.00 6.22
CA ARG A 169 15.29 6.64 5.21
C ARG A 169 15.55 5.14 5.11
N ARG A 170 15.62 4.44 6.26
CA ARG A 170 16.09 3.05 6.33
C ARG A 170 14.97 2.03 6.13
N PHE A 171 13.85 2.23 6.78
CA PHE A 171 12.82 1.19 6.88
C PHE A 171 12.09 0.88 5.58
N GLU A 172 12.24 1.73 4.58
CA GLU A 172 11.78 1.42 3.23
C GLU A 172 12.43 0.14 2.69
N GLY A 173 13.71 -0.10 3.02
CA GLY A 173 14.42 -1.32 2.65
C GLY A 173 13.80 -2.60 3.22
N ALA A 174 13.01 -2.51 4.29
CA ALA A 174 12.21 -3.58 4.85
C ALA A 174 10.76 -3.60 4.34
N GLY A 175 10.42 -2.78 3.35
CA GLY A 175 9.08 -2.72 2.75
C GLY A 175 8.08 -1.84 3.49
N LEU A 176 8.52 -0.95 4.39
CA LEU A 176 7.64 0.02 5.05
C LEU A 176 7.42 1.25 4.17
N ASP A 177 6.28 1.89 4.34
CA ASP A 177 5.73 2.92 3.44
C ASP A 177 5.93 4.36 3.96
N GLY A 178 6.88 4.54 4.90
CA GLY A 178 7.20 5.84 5.49
C GLY A 178 6.99 5.91 7.00
N VAL A 179 6.53 7.06 7.51
CA VAL A 179 6.32 7.34 8.94
C VAL A 179 4.93 7.92 9.18
N ILE A 180 4.30 7.52 10.28
CA ILE A 180 3.09 8.11 10.85
C ILE A 180 3.48 9.01 12.01
N ALA A 181 2.91 10.21 12.08
CA ALA A 181 3.01 11.11 13.23
C ALA A 181 1.61 11.24 13.87
N LYS A 182 1.52 10.94 15.16
CA LYS A 182 0.30 11.02 15.96
C LYS A 182 0.45 12.14 17.01
N PRO A 183 -0.55 13.04 17.15
CA PRO A 183 -0.50 14.04 18.22
C PRO A 183 -0.48 13.38 19.60
N VAL A 184 0.44 13.76 20.46
CA VAL A 184 0.58 13.22 21.84
C VAL A 184 -0.72 13.29 22.63
N SER A 185 -1.43 14.43 22.56
CA SER A 185 -2.72 14.68 23.23
C SER A 185 -3.95 14.24 22.41
N GLY A 186 -3.75 13.69 21.20
CA GLY A 186 -4.85 13.35 20.29
C GLY A 186 -5.75 12.24 20.80
N THR A 187 -7.07 12.42 20.69
CA THR A 187 -8.06 11.39 20.94
C THR A 187 -8.17 10.48 19.70
N TYR A 188 -8.80 9.29 19.88
CA TYR A 188 -9.09 8.43 18.74
C TYR A 188 -10.39 8.87 18.06
N GLU A 189 -10.27 9.39 16.85
CA GLU A 189 -11.39 9.93 16.08
C GLU A 189 -11.68 9.04 14.85
N PRO A 190 -12.69 8.16 14.93
CA PRO A 190 -13.04 7.26 13.83
C PRO A 190 -13.29 8.02 12.52
N ASN A 191 -12.76 7.51 11.42
CA ASN A 191 -12.90 8.05 10.07
C ASN A 191 -12.37 9.49 9.85
N LYS A 192 -11.67 10.08 10.84
CA LYS A 192 -11.08 11.41 10.69
C LYS A 192 -9.59 11.35 10.40
N ARG A 193 -9.10 12.33 9.62
CA ARG A 193 -7.68 12.46 9.22
C ARG A 193 -6.92 13.34 10.22
N VAL A 194 -6.77 12.88 11.44
CA VAL A 194 -6.12 13.62 12.53
C VAL A 194 -4.66 13.25 12.74
N MET A 195 -4.21 12.13 12.20
CA MET A 195 -2.80 11.77 12.11
C MET A 195 -2.17 12.34 10.84
N LEU A 196 -0.84 12.43 10.82
CA LEU A 196 -0.06 12.76 9.63
C LEU A 196 0.69 11.52 9.14
N LYS A 197 0.89 11.44 7.81
CA LYS A 197 1.76 10.43 7.20
C LYS A 197 2.72 11.08 6.23
N VAL A 198 3.98 10.75 6.37
CA VAL A 198 5.04 11.08 5.42
C VAL A 198 5.37 9.83 4.65
N LYS A 199 5.34 9.92 3.31
CA LYS A 199 5.67 8.83 2.40
C LYS A 199 6.78 9.26 1.48
N HIS A 200 7.60 8.29 1.05
CA HIS A 200 8.53 8.54 -0.04
C HIS A 200 7.76 8.98 -1.30
N GLU A 201 8.37 9.89 -2.00
CA GLU A 201 7.91 10.34 -3.30
C GLU A 201 9.14 10.54 -4.19
N ARG A 202 9.21 9.76 -5.24
CA ARG A 202 10.28 9.80 -6.23
C ARG A 202 9.70 10.20 -7.56
N GLU A 203 10.53 10.72 -8.42
CA GLU A 203 10.15 11.09 -9.77
C GLU A 203 10.96 10.26 -10.76
N CYS A 204 10.33 9.91 -11.87
CA CYS A 204 11.00 9.32 -13.02
C CYS A 204 10.30 9.70 -14.31
N ASP A 205 11.04 9.58 -15.41
CA ASP A 205 10.54 9.79 -16.76
C ASP A 205 10.14 8.46 -17.37
N CYS A 206 8.91 8.36 -17.84
CA CYS A 206 8.36 7.15 -18.44
C CYS A 206 7.91 7.39 -19.87
N VAL A 207 8.08 6.39 -20.71
CA VAL A 207 7.47 6.35 -22.04
C VAL A 207 5.96 6.13 -21.89
N VAL A 208 5.15 6.88 -22.63
CA VAL A 208 3.72 6.63 -22.74
C VAL A 208 3.46 5.78 -23.97
N ALA A 209 3.17 4.50 -23.76
CA ALA A 209 2.98 3.54 -24.85
C ALA A 209 1.50 3.23 -25.14
N GLY A 210 0.57 3.72 -24.31
CA GLY A 210 -0.85 3.56 -24.54
C GLY A 210 -1.69 4.26 -23.50
N PHE A 211 -3.00 4.14 -23.61
CA PHE A 211 -3.93 4.66 -22.62
C PHE A 211 -5.20 3.81 -22.53
N ARG A 212 -5.98 3.99 -21.46
CA ARG A 212 -7.31 3.42 -21.31
C ARG A 212 -8.35 4.52 -21.28
N TRP A 213 -9.52 4.22 -21.82
CA TRP A 213 -10.66 5.12 -21.72
C TRP A 213 -11.21 5.19 -20.29
N HIS A 214 -11.77 6.32 -19.93
CA HIS A 214 -12.43 6.49 -18.63
C HIS A 214 -13.83 5.86 -18.67
N LYS A 215 -14.21 5.12 -17.62
CA LYS A 215 -15.49 4.40 -17.51
C LYS A 215 -16.74 5.23 -17.82
N LYS A 216 -16.72 6.51 -17.44
CA LYS A 216 -17.86 7.44 -17.62
C LYS A 216 -17.75 8.28 -18.89
N GLY A 217 -16.81 8.02 -19.75
CA GLY A 217 -16.54 8.84 -20.91
C GLY A 217 -15.72 8.09 -21.94
N GLU A 218 -16.19 6.91 -22.32
CA GLU A 218 -15.58 6.15 -23.40
C GLU A 218 -15.46 7.02 -24.65
N ARG A 219 -14.26 7.05 -25.24
CA ARG A 219 -13.88 7.87 -26.39
C ARG A 219 -13.95 9.39 -26.20
N THR A 220 -14.32 9.86 -25.01
CA THR A 220 -14.40 11.29 -24.69
C THR A 220 -13.50 11.72 -23.54
N MET A 221 -12.99 10.77 -22.76
CA MET A 221 -12.11 11.02 -21.63
C MET A 221 -11.04 9.91 -21.48
N VAL A 222 -9.78 10.32 -21.34
CA VAL A 222 -8.70 9.39 -21.01
C VAL A 222 -8.80 8.96 -19.53
N GLY A 223 -8.79 7.67 -19.27
CA GLY A 223 -8.84 7.08 -17.93
C GLY A 223 -7.47 7.05 -17.27
N SER A 224 -6.50 6.45 -17.96
CA SER A 224 -5.11 6.31 -17.48
C SER A 224 -4.15 6.22 -18.66
N LEU A 225 -2.92 6.68 -18.46
CA LEU A 225 -1.79 6.45 -19.37
C LEU A 225 -1.08 5.16 -18.95
N LEU A 226 -0.64 4.38 -19.91
CA LEU A 226 0.18 3.19 -19.70
C LEU A 226 1.65 3.56 -19.85
N LEU A 227 2.43 3.27 -18.80
CA LEU A 227 3.82 3.71 -18.65
C LEU A 227 4.80 2.57 -18.89
N GLY A 228 5.89 2.87 -19.56
CA GLY A 228 6.98 1.94 -19.82
C GLY A 228 8.35 2.50 -19.48
N LEU A 229 9.26 1.59 -19.09
CA LEU A 229 10.70 1.82 -18.95
C LEU A 229 11.44 0.77 -19.75
N PHE A 230 12.55 1.16 -20.36
CA PHE A 230 13.43 0.23 -21.05
C PHE A 230 14.32 -0.52 -20.05
N ASP A 231 14.39 -1.82 -20.20
CA ASP A 231 15.34 -2.66 -19.48
C ASP A 231 16.70 -2.71 -20.17
N ASP A 232 17.67 -3.40 -19.56
CA ASP A 232 19.04 -3.55 -20.08
C ASP A 232 19.11 -4.25 -21.45
N SER A 233 18.06 -4.99 -21.82
CA SER A 233 17.95 -5.61 -23.14
C SER A 233 17.41 -4.66 -24.22
N GLY A 234 17.02 -3.44 -23.84
CA GLY A 234 16.34 -2.50 -24.71
C GLY A 234 14.85 -2.82 -24.94
N THR A 235 14.26 -3.68 -24.13
CA THR A 235 12.83 -4.00 -24.19
C THR A 235 12.03 -3.03 -23.34
N LEU A 236 10.97 -2.45 -23.90
CA LEU A 236 10.06 -1.57 -23.16
C LEU A 236 9.13 -2.39 -22.27
N GLN A 237 9.40 -2.39 -20.97
CA GLN A 237 8.59 -3.09 -19.96
C GLN A 237 7.45 -2.19 -19.47
N HIS A 238 6.24 -2.78 -19.26
CA HIS A 238 5.13 -2.05 -18.66
C HIS A 238 5.35 -1.87 -17.15
N VAL A 239 5.65 -0.64 -16.71
CA VAL A 239 6.01 -0.33 -15.32
C VAL A 239 4.82 0.10 -14.45
N GLY A 240 3.72 0.55 -15.05
CA GLY A 240 2.55 0.99 -14.30
C GLY A 240 1.63 1.92 -15.08
N VAL A 241 0.75 2.59 -14.36
CA VAL A 241 -0.20 3.53 -14.94
C VAL A 241 -0.19 4.88 -14.22
N CYS A 242 -0.52 5.94 -14.97
CA CYS A 242 -0.80 7.26 -14.42
C CYS A 242 -2.27 7.59 -14.67
N ALA A 243 -3.05 7.87 -13.61
CA ALA A 243 -4.51 8.01 -13.71
C ALA A 243 -5.11 9.18 -12.92
N SER A 244 -4.32 9.90 -12.13
CA SER A 244 -4.79 10.98 -11.25
C SER A 244 -5.03 12.28 -12.01
N PHE A 245 -5.98 12.27 -12.97
CA PHE A 245 -6.34 13.44 -13.78
C PHE A 245 -7.66 14.06 -13.36
N THR A 246 -7.75 15.39 -13.43
CA THR A 246 -9.04 16.11 -13.38
C THR A 246 -9.86 15.77 -14.62
N GLU A 247 -11.18 15.93 -14.55
CA GLU A 247 -12.06 15.69 -15.70
C GLU A 247 -11.68 16.56 -16.91
N LYS A 248 -11.34 17.83 -16.69
CA LYS A 248 -10.85 18.74 -17.74
C LYS A 248 -9.60 18.14 -18.41
N LYS A 249 -8.61 17.73 -17.63
CA LYS A 249 -7.37 17.14 -18.17
C LYS A 249 -7.63 15.84 -18.95
N ARG A 250 -8.59 15.02 -18.51
CA ARG A 250 -8.99 13.79 -19.22
C ARG A 250 -9.53 14.07 -20.62
N ARG A 251 -10.30 15.14 -20.79
CA ARG A 251 -10.82 15.58 -22.09
C ARG A 251 -9.72 16.15 -22.98
N GLU A 252 -8.86 17.02 -22.45
CA GLU A 252 -7.71 17.58 -23.17
C GLU A 252 -6.76 16.49 -23.70
N LEU A 253 -6.56 15.42 -22.92
CA LEU A 253 -5.70 14.31 -23.31
C LEU A 253 -6.21 13.56 -24.55
N VAL A 254 -7.51 13.56 -24.83
CA VAL A 254 -8.06 12.89 -26.03
C VAL A 254 -7.51 13.52 -27.29
N GLU A 255 -7.56 14.86 -27.38
CA GLU A 255 -7.05 15.62 -28.52
C GLU A 255 -5.52 15.57 -28.58
N PHE A 256 -4.86 15.74 -27.43
CA PHE A 256 -3.39 15.69 -27.34
C PHE A 256 -2.81 14.37 -27.81
N LEU A 257 -3.45 13.24 -27.49
CA LEU A 257 -2.97 11.89 -27.83
C LEU A 257 -3.42 11.44 -29.23
N ALA A 258 -4.38 12.09 -29.86
CA ALA A 258 -4.92 11.67 -31.16
C ALA A 258 -3.87 11.47 -32.26
N PRO A 259 -2.86 12.34 -32.45
CA PRO A 259 -1.83 12.16 -33.47
C PRO A 259 -0.98 10.88 -33.27
N TYR A 260 -0.78 10.45 -32.03
CA TYR A 260 0.05 9.29 -31.67
C TYR A 260 -0.66 7.94 -31.82
N ARG A 261 -1.99 7.94 -32.02
CA ARG A 261 -2.78 6.73 -32.26
C ARG A 261 -2.64 6.21 -33.71
N LYS A 262 -2.29 7.10 -34.65
CA LYS A 262 -2.18 6.73 -36.07
C LYS A 262 -1.02 5.77 -36.28
N ASN A 263 -1.32 4.59 -36.86
CA ASN A 263 -0.33 3.52 -37.11
C ASN A 263 0.43 3.04 -35.86
N ALA A 264 -0.17 3.17 -34.68
CA ALA A 264 0.50 2.91 -33.40
C ALA A 264 1.01 1.47 -33.26
N LEU A 265 0.30 0.47 -33.81
CA LEU A 265 0.68 -0.94 -33.72
C LEU A 265 1.75 -1.38 -34.72
N ALA A 266 2.07 -0.59 -35.75
CA ALA A 266 2.97 -1.03 -36.85
C ALA A 266 4.35 -1.48 -36.36
N ALA A 267 4.91 -0.78 -35.37
CA ALA A 267 6.21 -1.10 -34.72
C ALA A 267 6.10 -0.97 -33.19
N HIS A 268 4.96 -1.31 -32.63
CA HIS A 268 4.72 -1.13 -31.20
C HIS A 268 5.44 -2.21 -30.39
N PRO A 269 6.22 -1.86 -29.35
CA PRO A 269 6.93 -2.85 -28.53
C PRO A 269 5.99 -3.82 -27.79
N TRP A 270 4.74 -3.43 -27.59
CA TRP A 270 3.70 -4.27 -26.97
C TRP A 270 2.68 -4.82 -27.97
N LYS A 271 3.05 -4.94 -29.27
CA LYS A 271 2.14 -5.41 -30.33
C LYS A 271 1.56 -6.78 -30.03
N ASP A 272 2.40 -7.74 -29.65
CA ASP A 272 1.98 -9.11 -29.35
C ASP A 272 1.02 -9.14 -28.16
N TRP A 273 1.13 -8.20 -27.23
CA TRP A 273 0.24 -8.06 -26.09
C TRP A 273 -1.11 -7.42 -26.43
N ALA A 274 -1.15 -6.59 -27.46
CA ALA A 274 -2.40 -5.99 -27.93
C ALA A 274 -3.24 -6.98 -28.73
N GLU A 275 -2.60 -7.95 -29.39
CA GLU A 275 -3.24 -8.96 -30.24
C GLU A 275 -3.67 -10.20 -29.44
N ASP A 276 -3.03 -10.50 -28.30
CA ASP A 276 -3.33 -11.65 -27.45
C ASP A 276 -4.32 -11.31 -26.33
N THR A 277 -5.61 -11.50 -26.65
CA THR A 277 -6.71 -11.32 -25.67
C THR A 277 -6.83 -12.49 -24.69
N THR A 278 -6.05 -13.57 -24.83
CA THR A 278 -6.16 -14.82 -24.07
C THR A 278 -5.02 -15.04 -23.07
N ALA A 279 -3.97 -14.23 -23.09
CA ALA A 279 -2.80 -14.40 -22.23
C ALA A 279 -3.14 -14.21 -20.75
N SER A 280 -3.53 -15.30 -20.09
CA SER A 280 -3.45 -15.48 -18.65
C SER A 280 -1.95 -15.55 -18.29
N GLY A 281 -1.35 -14.39 -18.05
CA GLY A 281 0.09 -14.24 -17.90
C GLY A 281 0.69 -15.07 -16.79
N VAL A 282 1.73 -15.78 -17.11
CA VAL A 282 2.72 -16.35 -16.21
C VAL A 282 3.43 -15.21 -15.44
N ALA A 283 3.72 -15.42 -14.18
CA ALA A 283 3.95 -14.45 -13.11
C ALA A 283 5.11 -13.43 -13.26
N GLU A 284 5.91 -13.46 -14.30
CA GLU A 284 7.09 -12.56 -14.42
C GLU A 284 6.84 -11.30 -15.26
N HIS A 285 5.90 -11.31 -16.19
CA HIS A 285 5.58 -10.16 -17.04
C HIS A 285 4.07 -9.91 -17.07
N ARG A 286 3.56 -9.08 -16.17
CA ARG A 286 2.16 -8.62 -16.27
C ARG A 286 2.04 -7.65 -17.42
N MET A 287 1.39 -8.10 -18.48
CA MET A 287 1.12 -7.33 -19.69
C MET A 287 0.06 -6.24 -19.45
N PRO A 288 0.08 -5.13 -20.21
CA PRO A 288 -1.06 -4.21 -20.27
C PRO A 288 -2.30 -4.99 -20.67
N GLY A 289 -3.33 -5.00 -19.85
CA GLY A 289 -4.55 -5.76 -20.11
C GLY A 289 -4.67 -7.07 -19.34
N GLY A 290 -3.60 -7.61 -18.75
CA GLY A 290 -3.66 -8.80 -17.91
C GLY A 290 -4.58 -8.62 -16.70
N GLN A 291 -5.56 -9.52 -16.53
CA GLN A 291 -6.47 -9.48 -15.39
C GLN A 291 -5.73 -9.91 -14.10
N SER A 292 -5.85 -9.09 -13.07
CA SER A 292 -5.51 -9.49 -11.70
C SER A 292 -6.79 -9.84 -10.94
N ARG A 293 -6.69 -10.51 -9.79
CA ARG A 293 -7.84 -10.77 -8.91
C ARG A 293 -8.62 -9.50 -8.55
N TRP A 294 -7.96 -8.37 -8.49
CA TRP A 294 -8.52 -7.05 -8.15
C TRP A 294 -9.13 -6.33 -9.35
N SER A 295 -8.83 -6.79 -10.55
CA SER A 295 -9.36 -6.28 -11.80
C SER A 295 -10.37 -7.23 -12.46
N GLN A 296 -10.73 -8.31 -11.78
CA GLN A 296 -11.71 -9.28 -12.29
C GLN A 296 -13.04 -8.58 -12.60
N GLY A 297 -13.54 -8.73 -13.82
CA GLY A 297 -14.75 -8.04 -14.29
C GLY A 297 -14.56 -6.59 -14.71
N LYS A 298 -13.32 -6.04 -14.70
CA LYS A 298 -13.03 -4.72 -15.27
C LYS A 298 -12.58 -4.88 -16.71
N ASP A 299 -13.07 -3.99 -17.57
CA ASP A 299 -12.50 -3.82 -18.90
C ASP A 299 -11.09 -3.22 -18.77
N LEU A 300 -10.09 -3.99 -19.18
CA LEU A 300 -8.69 -3.62 -19.19
C LEU A 300 -8.18 -3.34 -20.61
N SER A 301 -9.07 -3.28 -21.59
CA SER A 301 -8.72 -2.88 -22.96
C SER A 301 -7.98 -1.53 -22.95
N TRP A 302 -7.09 -1.37 -23.90
CA TRP A 302 -6.27 -0.18 -24.02
C TRP A 302 -6.06 0.20 -25.48
N GLU A 303 -5.82 1.48 -25.70
CA GLU A 303 -5.51 2.07 -26.99
C GLU A 303 -3.99 2.22 -27.11
N PRO A 304 -3.34 1.64 -28.13
CA PRO A 304 -1.91 1.82 -28.35
C PRO A 304 -1.60 3.25 -28.80
N LEU A 305 -0.44 3.74 -28.37
CA LEU A 305 0.15 4.99 -28.82
C LEU A 305 1.56 4.70 -29.36
N ARG A 306 1.97 5.38 -30.44
CA ARG A 306 3.39 5.35 -30.81
C ARG A 306 4.21 5.83 -29.60
N PRO A 307 5.22 5.06 -29.15
CA PRO A 307 5.96 5.32 -27.92
C PRO A 307 6.95 6.48 -28.07
N GLU A 308 6.44 7.64 -28.47
CA GLU A 308 7.20 8.88 -28.76
C GLU A 308 7.12 9.89 -27.63
N LEU A 309 6.09 9.76 -26.75
CA LEU A 309 5.85 10.69 -25.65
C LEU A 309 6.56 10.24 -24.39
N VAL A 310 7.18 11.19 -23.70
CA VAL A 310 7.76 11.01 -22.38
C VAL A 310 7.00 11.86 -21.35
N VAL A 311 6.69 11.27 -20.21
CA VAL A 311 6.04 11.91 -19.07
C VAL A 311 6.86 11.74 -17.81
N GLU A 312 7.06 12.83 -17.07
CA GLU A 312 7.57 12.77 -15.71
C GLU A 312 6.41 12.45 -14.77
N VAL A 313 6.62 11.44 -13.94
CA VAL A 313 5.63 10.99 -12.97
C VAL A 313 6.25 10.89 -11.58
N ALA A 314 5.44 11.13 -10.55
CA ALA A 314 5.83 10.78 -9.20
C ALA A 314 5.28 9.39 -8.86
N TYR A 315 6.11 8.59 -8.20
CA TYR A 315 5.76 7.27 -7.68
C TYR A 315 6.21 7.13 -6.22
N ASP A 316 5.63 6.22 -5.47
CA ASP A 316 6.02 6.00 -4.06
C ASP A 316 7.15 4.96 -3.94
N HIS A 317 6.96 3.73 -4.44
CA HIS A 317 8.02 2.73 -4.48
C HIS A 317 7.75 1.67 -5.56
N MET A 318 8.78 0.91 -5.86
CA MET A 318 8.74 -0.21 -6.80
C MET A 318 8.31 -1.48 -6.06
N GLN A 319 7.61 -2.34 -6.78
CA GLN A 319 7.30 -3.71 -6.39
C GLN A 319 7.77 -4.62 -7.52
N GLY A 320 8.91 -5.27 -7.30
CA GLY A 320 9.64 -5.89 -8.39
C GLY A 320 9.99 -4.85 -9.45
N SER A 321 9.64 -5.13 -10.71
CA SER A 321 9.90 -4.24 -11.84
C SER A 321 8.80 -3.19 -12.10
N ARG A 322 7.84 -2.99 -11.20
CA ARG A 322 6.66 -2.13 -11.43
C ARG A 322 6.40 -1.18 -10.28
N PHE A 323 5.73 -0.06 -10.60
CA PHE A 323 5.17 0.80 -9.56
C PHE A 323 4.09 0.05 -8.78
N ARG A 324 4.18 0.08 -7.47
CA ARG A 324 3.20 -0.53 -6.59
C ARG A 324 1.83 0.14 -6.69
N HIS A 325 1.80 1.45 -6.76
CA HIS A 325 0.59 2.25 -6.89
C HIS A 325 0.55 3.03 -8.20
N THR A 326 -0.62 3.57 -8.50
CA THR A 326 -0.81 4.48 -9.63
C THR A 326 0.09 5.69 -9.48
N ALA A 327 0.95 5.93 -10.48
CA ALA A 327 1.82 7.09 -10.53
C ALA A 327 1.03 8.39 -10.76
N GLN A 328 1.58 9.50 -10.31
CA GLN A 328 0.98 10.82 -10.42
C GLN A 328 1.66 11.61 -11.54
N PHE A 329 0.86 12.18 -12.44
CA PHE A 329 1.34 13.05 -13.51
C PHE A 329 2.02 14.31 -12.92
N ARG A 330 3.22 14.62 -13.42
CA ARG A 330 3.93 15.88 -13.16
C ARG A 330 3.88 16.78 -14.38
N ARG A 331 4.54 16.39 -15.43
CA ARG A 331 4.62 17.16 -16.69
C ARG A 331 5.01 16.29 -17.87
N TRP A 332 4.78 16.78 -19.07
CA TRP A 332 5.34 16.22 -20.28
C TRP A 332 6.81 16.59 -20.41
N ARG A 333 7.62 15.65 -20.89
CA ARG A 333 9.05 15.83 -21.13
C ARG A 333 9.32 15.81 -22.63
N MET A 334 8.98 16.94 -23.27
CA MET A 334 9.21 17.13 -24.71
C MET A 334 10.72 17.26 -25.07
N ASP A 335 11.53 17.48 -24.04
CA ASP A 335 12.98 17.59 -24.10
C ASP A 335 13.72 16.25 -24.01
N LYS A 336 13.03 15.15 -23.65
CA LYS A 336 13.63 13.84 -23.40
C LYS A 336 13.24 12.83 -24.46
N LYS A 337 14.20 11.99 -24.87
CA LYS A 337 13.95 10.90 -25.82
C LYS A 337 13.37 9.68 -25.09
N PRO A 338 12.43 8.93 -25.72
CA PRO A 338 11.90 7.70 -25.12
C PRO A 338 12.98 6.69 -24.70
N GLY A 339 14.03 6.51 -25.50
CA GLY A 339 15.13 5.58 -25.20
C GLY A 339 15.95 5.92 -23.95
N ASP A 340 15.82 7.15 -23.42
CA ASP A 340 16.49 7.56 -22.18
C ASP A 340 15.66 7.21 -20.93
N CYS A 341 14.47 6.63 -21.11
CA CYS A 341 13.59 6.23 -20.02
C CYS A 341 13.89 4.78 -19.61
N THR A 342 14.96 4.59 -18.84
CA THR A 342 15.44 3.28 -18.38
C THR A 342 15.19 3.07 -16.90
N TYR A 343 15.36 1.83 -16.41
CA TYR A 343 15.30 1.50 -14.98
C TYR A 343 16.45 2.11 -14.17
N ASP A 344 17.58 2.49 -14.82
CA ASP A 344 18.75 3.07 -14.14
C ASP A 344 18.47 4.40 -13.44
N GLN A 345 17.42 5.10 -13.86
CA GLN A 345 17.01 6.35 -13.21
C GLN A 345 16.30 6.12 -11.85
N LEU A 346 15.93 4.87 -11.56
CA LEU A 346 15.20 4.56 -10.34
C LEU A 346 16.15 4.45 -9.15
N GLU A 347 15.75 5.02 -8.03
CA GLU A 347 16.53 4.93 -6.80
C GLU A 347 16.53 3.49 -6.26
N VAL A 348 17.71 2.94 -6.01
CA VAL A 348 17.89 1.64 -5.37
C VAL A 348 17.88 1.84 -3.85
N VAL A 349 16.89 1.26 -3.19
CA VAL A 349 16.78 1.31 -1.73
C VAL A 349 17.58 0.15 -1.13
N PRO A 350 18.56 0.42 -0.24
CA PRO A 350 19.29 -0.64 0.46
C PRO A 350 18.34 -1.52 1.27
N PRO A 351 18.53 -2.83 1.32
CA PRO A 351 17.71 -3.72 2.13
C PRO A 351 17.90 -3.44 3.63
N GLU A 352 16.80 -3.54 4.39
CA GLU A 352 16.79 -3.47 5.85
C GLU A 352 15.99 -4.67 6.38
N GLU A 353 16.33 -5.18 7.55
CA GLU A 353 15.64 -6.33 8.12
C GLU A 353 14.56 -5.92 9.13
N LEU A 354 13.39 -6.55 9.05
CA LEU A 354 12.27 -6.34 9.98
C LEU A 354 12.65 -6.59 11.43
N ALA A 355 13.58 -7.53 11.69
CA ALA A 355 14.07 -7.81 13.03
C ALA A 355 14.68 -6.56 13.70
N VAL A 356 15.40 -5.74 12.95
CA VAL A 356 15.95 -4.45 13.44
C VAL A 356 14.83 -3.47 13.80
N ILE A 357 13.76 -3.44 12.99
CA ILE A 357 12.62 -2.56 13.23
C ILE A 357 11.88 -2.96 14.52
N PHE A 358 11.62 -4.26 14.72
CA PHE A 358 10.98 -4.75 15.95
C PHE A 358 11.87 -4.58 17.20
N ALA A 359 13.20 -4.55 17.06
CA ALA A 359 14.12 -4.21 18.13
C ALA A 359 14.16 -2.70 18.47
N GLY A 360 13.31 -1.89 17.85
CA GLY A 360 13.21 -0.44 18.05
C GLY A 360 14.13 0.37 17.16
N GLY A 361 14.67 -0.23 16.10
CA GLY A 361 15.48 0.45 15.09
C GLY A 361 16.82 0.98 15.60
N ARG A 362 17.39 0.38 16.66
CA ARG A 362 18.67 0.77 17.27
C ARG A 362 19.84 0.01 16.67
#